data_6809f5b3a4c05bd768e96e70473a0a28
#
_entry.id   6809f5b3a4c05bd768e96e70473a0a28
#
_cell.length_a   1.000
_cell.length_b   1.000
_cell.length_c   1.000
_cell.angle_alpha   90.00
_cell.angle_beta   90.00
_cell.angle_gamma   90.00
#
_symmetry.space_group_name_H-M   'P 1'
#
loop_
_entity.id
_entity.type
_entity.pdbx_description
1 polymer ?
#
loop_
_entity_poly.entity_id
_entity_poly.type
_entity_poly.pdbx_seq_one_letter_code
_entity_poly.pdbx_strand_id
1 'polypeptide(L)'
;KELPHKNIDTGAGLERLVAVIQGAKTNFETDLFMPIIREVEKLSGKVYDQDGDNMSFKVIADHIRSLSFAIGDGALPGNEGRGYVLRRLLRRASMHGQKLGINEPFLYKLVPTVGKIMESYYPEVLEKRDFIEKIVKSEEESFARTLHSGQHFAQGIVADLKEKGQSVIAGSDVFKLYDTYGFPVELTEEIAEEAGMTVDREGFEAAMKEQQERARASAVKGGSMGMQNETLQNITVESVFNYE
;
A
#
# COMPACT_ATOMS: atom_id res chain seq x y z
N LYS A 1 -0.20 29.57 30.08
CA LYS A 1 -1.01 28.79 31.05
C LYS A 1 -1.56 27.57 30.29
N GLU A 2 -1.24 26.36 30.71
CA GLU A 2 -1.81 25.14 30.10
C GLU A 2 -3.34 25.10 30.29
N LEU A 3 -4.01 24.56 29.28
CA LEU A 3 -5.45 24.31 29.36
C LEU A 3 -5.71 23.13 30.30
N PRO A 4 -6.84 23.14 31.04
CA PRO A 4 -7.19 22.03 31.93
C PRO A 4 -7.30 20.68 31.24
N HIS A 5 -7.72 20.69 29.97
CA HIS A 5 -7.76 19.52 29.09
C HIS A 5 -6.94 19.79 27.84
N LYS A 6 -6.03 18.87 27.51
CA LYS A 6 -5.26 18.94 26.29
C LYS A 6 -6.17 18.64 25.11
N ASN A 7 -6.18 19.53 24.12
CA ASN A 7 -6.93 19.37 22.88
C ASN A 7 -6.12 19.86 21.69
N ILE A 8 -6.55 19.48 20.50
CA ILE A 8 -6.01 19.94 19.23
C ILE A 8 -7.17 20.60 18.48
N ASP A 9 -7.00 21.87 18.12
CA ASP A 9 -8.01 22.63 17.39
C ASP A 9 -7.70 22.65 15.89
N THR A 10 -6.49 23.10 15.52
CA THR A 10 -6.07 23.21 14.13
C THR A 10 -4.73 22.52 13.90
N GLY A 11 -4.52 22.04 12.66
CA GLY A 11 -3.27 21.48 12.19
C GLY A 11 -2.86 22.10 10.85
N ALA A 12 -1.56 22.35 10.67
CA ALA A 12 -0.99 22.75 9.39
C ALA A 12 -0.18 21.58 8.82
N GLY A 13 -0.24 21.40 7.49
CA GLY A 13 0.57 20.37 6.83
C GLY A 13 2.05 20.76 6.90
N LEU A 14 2.88 19.93 7.52
CA LEU A 14 4.33 20.15 7.64
C LEU A 14 4.95 20.42 6.26
N GLU A 15 4.64 19.58 5.29
CA GLU A 15 5.17 19.65 3.93
C GLU A 15 4.86 20.98 3.24
N ARG A 16 3.64 21.49 3.45
CA ARG A 16 3.23 22.79 2.88
C ARG A 16 4.02 23.94 3.49
N LEU A 17 4.20 23.91 4.81
CA LEU A 17 4.99 24.94 5.50
C LEU A 17 6.46 24.91 5.06
N VAL A 18 7.05 23.72 4.97
CA VAL A 18 8.42 23.53 4.52
C VAL A 18 8.59 23.99 3.07
N ALA A 19 7.65 23.67 2.18
CA ALA A 19 7.69 24.13 0.80
C ALA A 19 7.70 25.66 0.69
N VAL A 20 6.86 26.33 1.49
CA VAL A 20 6.84 27.83 1.53
C VAL A 20 8.15 28.38 2.08
N ILE A 21 8.68 27.83 3.18
CA ILE A 21 9.92 28.30 3.82
C ILE A 21 11.12 28.11 2.89
N GLN A 22 11.18 26.99 2.18
CA GLN A 22 12.27 26.68 1.25
C GLN A 22 12.11 27.29 -0.14
N GLY A 23 10.96 27.94 -0.43
CA GLY A 23 10.66 28.49 -1.74
C GLY A 23 10.56 27.39 -2.82
N ALA A 24 10.18 26.16 -2.44
CA ALA A 24 10.06 25.03 -3.34
C ALA A 24 8.82 25.16 -4.23
N LYS A 25 8.88 24.62 -5.46
CA LYS A 25 7.75 24.63 -6.41
C LYS A 25 6.57 23.79 -5.93
N THR A 26 6.86 22.64 -5.32
CA THR A 26 5.88 21.74 -4.72
C THR A 26 6.42 21.17 -3.40
N ASN A 27 5.58 20.45 -2.66
CA ASN A 27 6.02 19.79 -1.42
C ASN A 27 7.13 18.76 -1.67
N PHE A 28 7.23 18.22 -2.89
CA PHE A 28 8.17 17.17 -3.24
C PHE A 28 9.59 17.67 -3.50
N GLU A 29 9.77 18.93 -3.89
CA GLU A 29 11.10 19.53 -4.07
C GLU A 29 11.71 20.08 -2.77
N THR A 30 11.24 19.61 -1.63
CA THR A 30 11.77 19.94 -0.31
C THR A 30 12.78 18.90 0.18
N ASP A 31 13.52 19.23 1.22
CA ASP A 31 14.44 18.31 1.91
C ASP A 31 13.73 17.11 2.58
N LEU A 32 12.42 17.16 2.72
CA LEU A 32 11.62 16.05 3.24
C LEU A 32 11.44 14.90 2.21
N PHE A 33 11.49 15.20 0.92
CA PHE A 33 11.23 14.21 -0.14
C PHE A 33 12.39 14.05 -1.13
N MET A 34 13.10 15.13 -1.44
CA MET A 34 14.17 15.07 -2.45
C MET A 34 15.22 14.01 -2.18
N PRO A 35 15.66 13.73 -0.94
CA PRO A 35 16.61 12.64 -0.71
C PRO A 35 16.06 11.28 -1.11
N ILE A 36 14.75 11.02 -0.89
CA ILE A 36 14.10 9.77 -1.31
C ILE A 36 14.03 9.71 -2.84
N ILE A 37 13.62 10.81 -3.48
CA ILE A 37 13.57 10.91 -4.96
C ILE A 37 14.95 10.66 -5.56
N ARG A 38 16.02 11.18 -4.98
CA ARG A 38 17.41 10.95 -5.42
C ARG A 38 17.83 9.48 -5.30
N GLU A 39 17.37 8.77 -4.28
CA GLU A 39 17.62 7.32 -4.21
C GLU A 39 16.82 6.56 -5.28
N VAL A 40 15.58 6.95 -5.58
CA VAL A 40 14.81 6.36 -6.67
C VAL A 40 15.47 6.61 -8.02
N GLU A 41 16.04 7.79 -8.26
CA GLU A 41 16.83 8.08 -9.47
C GLU A 41 18.00 7.10 -9.64
N LYS A 42 18.76 6.86 -8.56
CA LYS A 42 19.89 5.90 -8.58
C LYS A 42 19.43 4.48 -8.90
N LEU A 43 18.29 4.08 -8.36
CA LEU A 43 17.74 2.72 -8.55
C LEU A 43 17.15 2.53 -9.95
N SER A 44 16.51 3.55 -10.50
CA SER A 44 15.84 3.51 -11.82
C SER A 44 16.75 3.88 -12.99
N GLY A 45 17.81 4.63 -12.72
CA GLY A 45 18.64 5.25 -13.77
C GLY A 45 17.94 6.42 -14.49
N LYS A 46 16.73 6.82 -14.06
CA LYS A 46 15.98 7.96 -14.60
C LYS A 46 16.13 9.18 -13.73
N VAL A 47 15.95 10.36 -14.29
CA VAL A 47 16.12 11.64 -13.61
C VAL A 47 14.78 12.32 -13.42
N TYR A 48 14.46 12.68 -12.16
CA TYR A 48 13.29 13.47 -11.80
C TYR A 48 13.31 14.81 -12.54
N ASP A 49 12.16 15.26 -13.02
CA ASP A 49 11.94 16.51 -13.76
C ASP A 49 12.57 16.56 -15.18
N GLN A 50 13.18 15.45 -15.65
CA GLN A 50 13.77 15.37 -17.00
C GLN A 50 13.17 14.25 -17.87
N ASP A 51 12.86 13.10 -17.28
CA ASP A 51 12.42 11.91 -17.99
C ASP A 51 10.89 11.75 -18.08
N GLY A 52 10.14 12.79 -17.74
CA GLY A 52 8.68 12.89 -18.01
C GLY A 52 7.75 12.26 -16.99
N ASP A 53 8.17 11.25 -16.22
CA ASP A 53 7.30 10.56 -15.25
C ASP A 53 7.54 11.02 -13.81
N ASN A 54 7.35 12.31 -13.55
CA ASN A 54 7.47 12.87 -12.20
C ASN A 54 6.47 12.29 -11.20
N MET A 55 5.31 11.81 -11.68
CA MET A 55 4.28 11.24 -10.82
C MET A 55 4.79 10.00 -10.12
N SER A 56 5.46 9.10 -10.82
CA SER A 56 5.99 7.87 -10.24
C SER A 56 7.00 8.14 -9.13
N PHE A 57 7.90 9.09 -9.30
CA PHE A 57 8.83 9.50 -8.25
C PHE A 57 8.12 10.03 -7.00
N LYS A 58 7.11 10.87 -7.19
CA LYS A 58 6.32 11.47 -6.10
C LYS A 58 5.53 10.40 -5.34
N VAL A 59 4.86 9.49 -6.05
CA VAL A 59 4.10 8.40 -5.44
C VAL A 59 5.02 7.49 -4.61
N ILE A 60 6.16 7.10 -5.14
CA ILE A 60 7.11 6.25 -4.42
C ILE A 60 7.60 6.94 -3.16
N ALA A 61 8.01 8.21 -3.25
CA ALA A 61 8.55 8.96 -2.11
C ALA A 61 7.50 9.17 -1.00
N ASP A 62 6.28 9.53 -1.35
CA ASP A 62 5.17 9.70 -0.42
C ASP A 62 4.80 8.40 0.29
N HIS A 63 4.64 7.33 -0.51
CA HIS A 63 4.15 6.08 0.01
C HIS A 63 5.18 5.36 0.88
N ILE A 64 6.47 5.36 0.50
CA ILE A 64 7.49 4.73 1.33
C ILE A 64 7.66 5.45 2.67
N ARG A 65 7.54 6.78 2.70
CA ARG A 65 7.54 7.53 3.94
C ARG A 65 6.38 7.12 4.84
N SER A 66 5.17 7.12 4.30
CA SER A 66 3.97 6.70 5.03
C SER A 66 4.06 5.26 5.55
N LEU A 67 4.54 4.34 4.72
CA LEU A 67 4.76 2.93 5.08
C LEU A 67 5.80 2.77 6.19
N SER A 68 6.91 3.48 6.11
CA SER A 68 7.99 3.39 7.11
C SER A 68 7.49 3.78 8.50
N PHE A 69 6.74 4.86 8.61
CA PHE A 69 6.16 5.29 9.88
C PHE A 69 5.08 4.33 10.37
N ALA A 70 4.11 4.00 9.55
CA ALA A 70 2.99 3.16 9.96
C ALA A 70 3.43 1.74 10.37
N ILE A 71 4.39 1.14 9.66
CA ILE A 71 4.95 -0.17 10.01
C ILE A 71 5.81 -0.04 11.28
N GLY A 72 6.58 1.03 11.42
CA GLY A 72 7.32 1.35 12.64
C GLY A 72 6.43 1.46 13.87
N ASP A 73 5.21 1.96 13.71
CA ASP A 73 4.17 2.05 14.74
C ASP A 73 3.38 0.73 14.93
N GLY A 74 3.78 -0.34 14.24
CA GLY A 74 3.22 -1.68 14.42
C GLY A 74 2.02 -2.01 13.52
N ALA A 75 1.65 -1.16 12.55
CA ALA A 75 0.65 -1.53 11.57
C ALA A 75 1.27 -2.41 10.47
N LEU A 76 0.62 -3.52 10.15
CA LEU A 76 1.11 -4.46 9.14
C LEU A 76 0.23 -4.46 7.90
N PRO A 77 0.80 -4.60 6.67
CA PRO A 77 0.01 -4.82 5.47
C PRO A 77 -0.92 -6.03 5.62
N GLY A 78 -2.15 -5.89 5.17
CA GLY A 78 -3.17 -6.94 5.31
C GLY A 78 -4.31 -6.78 4.31
N ASN A 79 -5.33 -7.64 4.43
CA ASN A 79 -6.50 -7.63 3.54
C ASN A 79 -7.64 -6.72 4.03
N GLU A 80 -7.60 -6.27 5.28
CA GLU A 80 -8.70 -5.56 5.92
C GLU A 80 -8.20 -4.35 6.74
N GLY A 81 -9.11 -3.41 6.96
CA GLY A 81 -8.89 -2.26 7.83
C GLY A 81 -7.67 -1.42 7.44
N ARG A 82 -6.90 -0.97 8.44
CA ARG A 82 -5.68 -0.18 8.22
C ARG A 82 -4.58 -0.93 7.48
N GLY A 83 -4.52 -2.25 7.64
CA GLY A 83 -3.57 -3.11 6.93
C GLY A 83 -3.79 -3.11 5.42
N TYR A 84 -5.05 -3.05 4.98
CA TYR A 84 -5.40 -2.92 3.56
C TYR A 84 -4.87 -1.62 2.96
N VAL A 85 -4.97 -0.51 3.69
CA VAL A 85 -4.43 0.79 3.24
C VAL A 85 -2.92 0.70 3.00
N LEU A 86 -2.18 0.09 3.94
CA LEU A 86 -0.73 -0.08 3.80
C LEU A 86 -0.38 -0.98 2.61
N ARG A 87 -1.09 -2.10 2.45
CA ARG A 87 -0.92 -2.99 1.30
C ARG A 87 -1.17 -2.26 -0.02
N ARG A 88 -2.22 -1.46 -0.11
CA ARG A 88 -2.55 -0.65 -1.28
C ARG A 88 -1.44 0.34 -1.62
N LEU A 89 -0.96 1.12 -0.62
CA LEU A 89 0.14 2.06 -0.82
C LEU A 89 1.41 1.37 -1.32
N LEU A 90 1.77 0.24 -0.72
CA LEU A 90 2.96 -0.52 -1.09
C LEU A 90 2.86 -1.03 -2.54
N ARG A 91 1.75 -1.66 -2.89
CA ARG A 91 1.53 -2.20 -4.24
C ARG A 91 1.48 -1.10 -5.29
N ARG A 92 0.88 0.04 -4.97
CA ARG A 92 0.87 1.21 -5.84
C ARG A 92 2.30 1.74 -6.07
N ALA A 93 3.09 1.87 -5.02
CA ALA A 93 4.49 2.29 -5.15
C ALA A 93 5.32 1.29 -5.96
N SER A 94 5.12 -0.02 -5.77
CA SER A 94 5.79 -1.06 -6.58
C SER A 94 5.44 -0.96 -8.06
N MET A 95 4.16 -0.71 -8.41
CA MET A 95 3.75 -0.51 -9.80
C MET A 95 4.41 0.73 -10.42
N HIS A 96 4.49 1.83 -9.66
CA HIS A 96 5.20 3.03 -10.13
C HIS A 96 6.70 2.80 -10.28
N GLY A 97 7.31 1.98 -9.45
CA GLY A 97 8.70 1.54 -9.62
C GLY A 97 8.89 0.82 -10.96
N GLN A 98 7.97 -0.05 -11.33
CA GLN A 98 8.01 -0.75 -12.61
C GLN A 98 7.84 0.21 -13.80
N LYS A 99 6.99 1.24 -13.71
CA LYS A 99 6.90 2.31 -14.74
C LYS A 99 8.24 3.05 -14.93
N LEU A 100 9.04 3.17 -13.86
CA LEU A 100 10.38 3.71 -13.91
C LEU A 100 11.44 2.68 -14.40
N GLY A 101 11.07 1.43 -14.64
CA GLY A 101 11.96 0.38 -15.12
C GLY A 101 12.62 -0.45 -14.00
N ILE A 102 12.21 -0.28 -12.75
CA ILE A 102 12.69 -1.08 -11.63
C ILE A 102 11.85 -2.36 -11.53
N ASN A 103 12.41 -3.49 -11.96
CA ASN A 103 11.70 -4.76 -12.04
C ASN A 103 11.88 -5.67 -10.81
N GLU A 104 12.74 -5.28 -9.87
CA GLU A 104 13.03 -6.02 -8.65
C GLU A 104 12.46 -5.29 -7.43
N PRO A 105 12.20 -5.98 -6.32
CA PRO A 105 11.85 -5.36 -5.05
C PRO A 105 12.91 -4.32 -4.65
N PHE A 106 12.47 -3.11 -4.37
CA PHE A 106 13.37 -1.96 -4.13
C PHE A 106 12.92 -1.03 -3.01
N LEU A 107 11.63 -0.98 -2.70
CA LEU A 107 11.05 -0.03 -1.74
C LEU A 107 11.72 -0.14 -0.36
N TYR A 108 12.05 -1.37 0.07
CA TYR A 108 12.74 -1.60 1.33
C TYR A 108 14.09 -0.87 1.40
N LYS A 109 14.78 -0.69 0.27
CA LYS A 109 16.07 0.02 0.19
C LYS A 109 15.96 1.51 0.48
N LEU A 110 14.75 2.08 0.39
CA LEU A 110 14.47 3.49 0.65
C LEU A 110 14.19 3.78 2.13
N VAL A 111 13.90 2.76 2.94
CA VAL A 111 13.58 2.90 4.37
C VAL A 111 14.70 3.61 5.15
N PRO A 112 15.99 3.28 4.96
CA PRO A 112 17.07 3.99 5.65
C PRO A 112 17.10 5.50 5.33
N THR A 113 16.80 5.87 4.10
CA THR A 113 16.74 7.28 3.68
C THR A 113 15.62 8.02 4.38
N VAL A 114 14.43 7.40 4.48
CA VAL A 114 13.30 7.95 5.25
C VAL A 114 13.70 8.16 6.71
N GLY A 115 14.28 7.13 7.33
CA GLY A 115 14.74 7.21 8.72
C GLY A 115 15.77 8.32 8.93
N LYS A 116 16.72 8.48 7.99
CA LYS A 116 17.75 9.52 8.07
C LYS A 116 17.20 10.93 7.99
N ILE A 117 16.21 11.18 7.13
CA ILE A 117 15.54 12.48 7.02
C ILE A 117 14.87 12.86 8.35
N MET A 118 14.30 11.88 9.04
CA MET A 118 13.46 12.07 10.22
C MET A 118 14.18 11.83 11.55
N GLU A 119 15.46 11.43 11.53
CA GLU A 119 16.25 10.98 12.68
C GLU A 119 16.20 11.93 13.88
N SER A 120 16.20 13.23 13.63
CA SER A 120 16.26 14.24 14.72
C SER A 120 14.98 14.28 15.56
N TYR A 121 13.84 13.88 15.03
CA TYR A 121 12.54 13.94 15.70
C TYR A 121 11.87 12.58 15.87
N TYR A 122 12.23 11.62 15.02
CA TYR A 122 11.63 10.29 14.97
C TYR A 122 12.71 9.22 14.77
N PRO A 123 13.63 9.05 15.74
CA PRO A 123 14.72 8.08 15.65
C PRO A 123 14.21 6.64 15.55
N GLU A 124 12.98 6.38 15.98
CA GLU A 124 12.36 5.06 16.02
C GLU A 124 12.28 4.41 14.64
N VAL A 125 12.20 5.20 13.56
CA VAL A 125 12.20 4.67 12.19
C VAL A 125 13.53 4.01 11.86
N LEU A 126 14.67 4.58 12.28
CA LEU A 126 15.99 3.98 12.14
C LEU A 126 16.20 2.82 13.10
N GLU A 127 15.77 2.94 14.33
CA GLU A 127 15.89 1.87 15.35
C GLU A 127 15.16 0.60 14.90
N LYS A 128 13.98 0.75 14.27
CA LYS A 128 13.16 -0.36 13.75
C LYS A 128 13.43 -0.66 12.27
N ARG A 129 14.45 -0.09 11.67
CA ARG A 129 14.74 -0.20 10.24
C ARG A 129 14.67 -1.64 9.73
N ASP A 130 15.38 -2.55 10.35
CA ASP A 130 15.49 -3.94 9.90
C ASP A 130 14.14 -4.66 9.91
N PHE A 131 13.29 -4.34 10.88
CA PHE A 131 11.91 -4.82 10.92
C PHE A 131 11.08 -4.25 9.78
N ILE A 132 11.13 -2.93 9.57
CA ILE A 132 10.37 -2.23 8.51
C ILE A 132 10.79 -2.75 7.13
N GLU A 133 12.10 -2.83 6.88
CA GLU A 133 12.66 -3.36 5.63
C GLU A 133 12.17 -4.78 5.35
N LYS A 134 12.18 -5.66 6.37
CA LYS A 134 11.71 -7.04 6.23
C LYS A 134 10.24 -7.13 5.84
N ILE A 135 9.38 -6.34 6.47
CA ILE A 135 7.94 -6.31 6.17
C ILE A 135 7.69 -5.77 4.76
N VAL A 136 8.29 -4.62 4.41
CA VAL A 136 8.16 -4.01 3.08
C VAL A 136 8.64 -4.98 2.01
N LYS A 137 9.84 -5.57 2.17
CA LYS A 137 10.42 -6.51 1.23
C LYS A 137 9.55 -7.74 1.02
N SER A 138 9.05 -8.33 2.10
CA SER A 138 8.21 -9.54 2.03
C SER A 138 6.90 -9.30 1.26
N GLU A 139 6.23 -8.17 1.50
CA GLU A 139 5.01 -7.82 0.78
C GLU A 139 5.29 -7.46 -0.69
N GLU A 140 6.39 -6.76 -0.94
CA GLU A 140 6.84 -6.39 -2.28
C GLU A 140 7.18 -7.64 -3.11
N GLU A 141 7.95 -8.59 -2.54
CA GLU A 141 8.27 -9.87 -3.18
C GLU A 141 7.01 -10.72 -3.45
N SER A 142 6.05 -10.67 -2.54
CA SER A 142 4.77 -11.36 -2.73
C SER A 142 3.99 -10.79 -3.91
N PHE A 143 3.95 -9.48 -4.05
CA PHE A 143 3.25 -8.81 -5.15
C PHE A 143 4.01 -8.94 -6.48
N ALA A 144 5.33 -8.86 -6.47
CA ALA A 144 6.17 -8.98 -7.67
C ALA A 144 5.90 -10.28 -8.44
N ARG A 145 5.56 -11.37 -7.76
CA ARG A 145 5.24 -12.67 -8.38
C ARG A 145 4.02 -12.62 -9.30
N THR A 146 3.05 -11.76 -9.01
CA THR A 146 1.80 -11.65 -9.76
C THR A 146 1.69 -10.34 -10.56
N LEU A 147 2.52 -9.36 -10.25
CA LEU A 147 2.46 -8.01 -10.83
C LEU A 147 2.50 -8.04 -12.36
N HIS A 148 3.50 -8.70 -12.94
CA HIS A 148 3.65 -8.77 -14.39
C HIS A 148 2.46 -9.46 -15.08
N SER A 149 2.02 -10.60 -14.54
CA SER A 149 0.87 -11.33 -15.08
C SER A 149 -0.43 -10.54 -14.94
N GLY A 150 -0.62 -9.83 -13.83
CA GLY A 150 -1.77 -8.98 -13.60
C GLY A 150 -1.81 -7.77 -14.54
N GLN A 151 -0.67 -7.15 -14.78
CA GLN A 151 -0.58 -6.06 -15.76
C GLN A 151 -0.88 -6.53 -17.18
N HIS A 152 -0.31 -7.67 -17.58
CA HIS A 152 -0.60 -8.25 -18.89
C HIS A 152 -2.10 -8.56 -19.05
N PHE A 153 -2.72 -9.12 -18.01
CA PHE A 153 -4.16 -9.37 -17.99
C PHE A 153 -4.97 -8.07 -18.11
N ALA A 154 -4.63 -7.04 -17.34
CA ALA A 154 -5.30 -5.73 -17.41
C ALA A 154 -5.14 -5.06 -18.79
N GLN A 155 -3.95 -5.12 -19.39
CA GLN A 155 -3.69 -4.60 -20.73
C GLN A 155 -4.50 -5.34 -21.79
N GLY A 156 -4.65 -6.66 -21.67
CA GLY A 156 -5.52 -7.46 -22.54
C GLY A 156 -6.97 -7.00 -22.50
N ILE A 157 -7.52 -6.80 -21.28
CA ILE A 157 -8.88 -6.28 -21.11
C ILE A 157 -9.04 -4.90 -21.77
N VAL A 158 -8.10 -3.99 -21.52
CA VAL A 158 -8.13 -2.64 -22.10
C VAL A 158 -8.09 -2.70 -23.64
N ALA A 159 -7.27 -3.56 -24.22
CA ALA A 159 -7.18 -3.74 -25.66
C ALA A 159 -8.50 -4.27 -26.24
N ASP A 160 -9.07 -5.31 -25.65
CA ASP A 160 -10.34 -5.92 -26.08
C ASP A 160 -11.50 -4.93 -26.00
N LEU A 161 -11.57 -4.13 -24.93
CA LEU A 161 -12.61 -3.12 -24.76
C LEU A 161 -12.49 -2.00 -25.78
N LYS A 162 -11.26 -1.55 -26.08
CA LYS A 162 -10.99 -0.57 -27.15
C LYS A 162 -11.45 -1.05 -28.51
N GLU A 163 -11.17 -2.30 -28.83
CA GLU A 163 -11.61 -2.92 -30.11
C GLU A 163 -13.13 -3.00 -30.21
N LYS A 164 -13.80 -3.27 -29.09
CA LYS A 164 -15.28 -3.34 -29.01
C LYS A 164 -15.96 -1.97 -28.85
N GLY A 165 -15.21 -0.88 -28.75
CA GLY A 165 -15.75 0.46 -28.50
C GLY A 165 -16.40 0.61 -27.11
N GLN A 166 -15.99 -0.20 -26.16
CA GLN A 166 -16.47 -0.19 -24.77
C GLN A 166 -15.47 0.54 -23.87
N SER A 167 -15.95 1.14 -22.78
CA SER A 167 -15.14 1.96 -21.89
C SER A 167 -15.27 1.57 -20.40
N VAL A 168 -15.90 0.44 -20.10
CA VAL A 168 -16.12 -0.02 -18.72
C VAL A 168 -15.52 -1.40 -18.53
N ILE A 169 -14.57 -1.52 -17.61
CA ILE A 169 -14.02 -2.82 -17.20
C ILE A 169 -15.04 -3.53 -16.31
N ALA A 170 -15.41 -4.75 -16.67
CA ALA A 170 -16.42 -5.52 -15.93
C ALA A 170 -15.97 -5.82 -14.49
N GLY A 171 -16.91 -5.77 -13.53
CA GLY A 171 -16.62 -6.06 -12.12
C GLY A 171 -16.00 -7.43 -11.87
N SER A 172 -16.34 -8.44 -12.69
CA SER A 172 -15.72 -9.76 -12.65
C SER A 172 -14.23 -9.75 -12.99
N ASP A 173 -13.81 -8.91 -13.94
CA ASP A 173 -12.41 -8.77 -14.32
C ASP A 173 -11.63 -7.99 -13.26
N VAL A 174 -12.24 -6.94 -12.69
CA VAL A 174 -11.70 -6.20 -11.55
C VAL A 174 -11.52 -7.15 -10.35
N PHE A 175 -12.51 -8.00 -10.08
CA PHE A 175 -12.44 -9.00 -9.02
C PHE A 175 -11.32 -10.02 -9.27
N LYS A 176 -11.13 -10.47 -10.51
CA LYS A 176 -10.04 -11.39 -10.86
C LYS A 176 -8.66 -10.74 -10.67
N LEU A 177 -8.51 -9.45 -11.04
CA LEU A 177 -7.30 -8.68 -10.75
C LEU A 177 -7.02 -8.60 -9.25
N TYR A 178 -8.05 -8.39 -8.45
CA TYR A 178 -7.95 -8.31 -7.00
C TYR A 178 -7.61 -9.67 -6.37
N ASP A 179 -8.38 -10.71 -6.65
CA ASP A 179 -8.31 -12.01 -5.97
C ASP A 179 -7.11 -12.84 -6.44
N THR A 180 -6.87 -12.89 -7.75
CA THR A 180 -5.82 -13.74 -8.34
C THR A 180 -4.46 -13.03 -8.40
N TYR A 181 -4.45 -11.76 -8.79
CA TYR A 181 -3.20 -11.02 -9.03
C TYR A 181 -2.84 -10.06 -7.90
N GLY A 182 -3.73 -9.87 -6.94
CA GLY A 182 -3.50 -9.01 -5.80
C GLY A 182 -3.51 -7.51 -6.11
N PHE A 183 -4.20 -7.09 -7.18
CA PHE A 183 -4.37 -5.69 -7.50
C PHE A 183 -5.48 -5.08 -6.63
N PRO A 184 -5.20 -4.13 -5.73
CA PRO A 184 -6.24 -3.35 -5.11
C PRO A 184 -7.15 -2.73 -6.17
N VAL A 185 -8.44 -2.58 -5.86
CA VAL A 185 -9.40 -2.06 -6.86
C VAL A 185 -8.98 -0.67 -7.37
N GLU A 186 -8.45 0.16 -6.50
CA GLU A 186 -7.97 1.51 -6.83
C GLU A 186 -6.79 1.49 -7.82
N LEU A 187 -6.00 0.42 -7.81
CA LEU A 187 -4.93 0.23 -8.77
C LEU A 187 -5.48 -0.11 -10.16
N THR A 188 -6.55 -0.90 -10.21
CA THR A 188 -7.27 -1.21 -11.45
C THR A 188 -8.00 0.04 -11.98
N GLU A 189 -8.56 0.86 -11.09
CA GLU A 189 -9.17 2.15 -11.44
C GLU A 189 -8.14 3.09 -12.08
N GLU A 190 -6.92 3.19 -11.52
CA GLU A 190 -5.83 4.00 -12.09
C GLU A 190 -5.43 3.52 -13.50
N ILE A 191 -5.32 2.21 -13.71
CA ILE A 191 -5.04 1.63 -15.04
C ILE A 191 -6.17 1.94 -16.03
N ALA A 192 -7.43 1.84 -15.59
CA ALA A 192 -8.59 2.15 -16.41
C ALA A 192 -8.62 3.63 -16.79
N GLU A 193 -8.40 4.52 -15.83
CA GLU A 193 -8.39 5.97 -16.03
C GLU A 193 -7.27 6.39 -17.01
N GLU A 194 -6.07 5.83 -16.89
CA GLU A 194 -4.96 6.06 -17.85
C GLU A 194 -5.34 5.62 -19.29
N ALA A 195 -6.23 4.63 -19.41
CA ALA A 195 -6.73 4.17 -20.70
C ALA A 195 -7.96 4.94 -21.21
N GLY A 196 -8.48 5.90 -20.44
CA GLY A 196 -9.74 6.63 -20.71
C GLY A 196 -10.99 5.78 -20.44
N MET A 197 -10.90 4.84 -19.51
CA MET A 197 -11.98 3.92 -19.13
C MET A 197 -12.37 4.08 -17.67
N THR A 198 -13.45 3.40 -17.27
CA THR A 198 -13.93 3.29 -15.90
C THR A 198 -14.06 1.82 -15.51
N VAL A 199 -14.30 1.55 -14.22
CA VAL A 199 -14.55 0.21 -13.70
C VAL A 199 -15.98 0.05 -13.22
N ASP A 200 -16.54 -1.15 -13.35
CA ASP A 200 -17.82 -1.55 -12.73
C ASP A 200 -17.57 -1.89 -11.26
N ARG A 201 -17.62 -0.87 -10.41
CA ARG A 201 -17.37 -1.00 -8.98
C ARG A 201 -18.46 -1.79 -8.26
N GLU A 202 -19.72 -1.61 -8.68
CA GLU A 202 -20.87 -2.33 -8.09
C GLU A 202 -20.75 -3.84 -8.36
N GLY A 203 -20.40 -4.23 -9.58
CA GLY A 203 -20.13 -5.62 -9.94
C GLY A 203 -18.94 -6.22 -9.19
N PHE A 204 -17.88 -5.43 -8.95
CA PHE A 204 -16.77 -5.85 -8.12
C PHE A 204 -17.19 -6.09 -6.66
N GLU A 205 -17.95 -5.18 -6.05
CA GLU A 205 -18.43 -5.31 -4.67
C GLU A 205 -19.36 -6.51 -4.50
N ALA A 206 -20.22 -6.78 -5.49
CA ALA A 206 -21.07 -7.96 -5.53
C ALA A 206 -20.25 -9.25 -5.56
N ALA A 207 -19.21 -9.33 -6.39
CA ALA A 207 -18.30 -10.47 -6.47
C ALA A 207 -17.52 -10.70 -5.17
N MET A 208 -17.06 -9.62 -4.53
CA MET A 208 -16.40 -9.66 -3.22
C MET A 208 -17.32 -10.23 -2.14
N LYS A 209 -18.58 -9.78 -2.10
CA LYS A 209 -19.57 -10.27 -1.15
C LYS A 209 -19.84 -11.75 -1.34
N GLU A 210 -20.02 -12.19 -2.57
CA GLU A 210 -20.23 -13.61 -2.89
C GLU A 210 -19.07 -14.49 -2.44
N GLN A 211 -17.83 -14.03 -2.66
CA GLN A 211 -16.64 -14.74 -2.19
C GLN A 211 -16.61 -14.85 -0.66
N GLN A 212 -16.90 -13.75 0.06
CA GLN A 212 -16.93 -13.75 1.51
C GLN A 212 -18.01 -14.70 2.06
N GLU A 213 -19.18 -14.75 1.43
CA GLU A 213 -20.25 -15.67 1.80
C GLU A 213 -19.86 -17.12 1.58
N ARG A 214 -19.21 -17.44 0.44
CA ARG A 214 -18.67 -18.78 0.16
C ARG A 214 -17.59 -19.18 1.18
N ALA A 215 -16.68 -18.27 1.53
CA ALA A 215 -15.65 -18.53 2.52
C ALA A 215 -16.25 -18.80 3.92
N ARG A 216 -17.24 -18.02 4.34
CA ARG A 216 -17.98 -18.26 5.59
C ARG A 216 -18.70 -19.60 5.58
N ALA A 217 -19.38 -19.93 4.50
CA ALA A 217 -20.10 -21.21 4.37
C ALA A 217 -19.15 -22.43 4.41
N SER A 218 -17.97 -22.32 3.82
CA SER A 218 -16.94 -23.36 3.88
C SER A 218 -16.28 -23.46 5.26
N ALA A 219 -16.05 -22.34 5.96
CA ALA A 219 -15.54 -22.33 7.32
C ALA A 219 -16.50 -23.01 8.32
N VAL A 220 -17.80 -22.83 8.12
CA VAL A 220 -18.84 -23.51 8.94
C VAL A 220 -18.90 -25.01 8.67
N LYS A 221 -18.62 -25.46 7.43
CA LYS A 221 -18.57 -26.89 7.06
C LYS A 221 -17.28 -27.59 7.50
N GLY A 222 -16.18 -26.86 7.56
CA GLY A 222 -14.89 -27.38 8.01
C GLY A 222 -14.69 -27.21 9.51
N GLY A 223 -15.53 -27.77 10.35
CA GLY A 223 -15.60 -27.65 11.81
C GLY A 223 -14.38 -26.95 12.46
N SER A 224 -14.65 -25.95 13.26
CA SER A 224 -13.66 -25.18 14.01
C SER A 224 -12.52 -26.10 14.52
N MET A 225 -11.27 -25.76 14.22
CA MET A 225 -10.07 -26.46 14.73
C MET A 225 -10.08 -26.62 16.26
N GLY A 226 -10.92 -25.84 16.96
CA GLY A 226 -11.17 -25.94 18.40
C GLY A 226 -12.04 -27.11 18.83
N MET A 227 -12.78 -27.75 17.91
CA MET A 227 -13.63 -28.90 18.25
C MET A 227 -12.90 -30.27 18.22
N GLN A 228 -11.66 -30.33 17.78
CA GLN A 228 -10.91 -31.58 17.66
C GLN A 228 -10.09 -31.96 18.90
N ASN A 229 -10.02 -31.14 19.91
CA ASN A 229 -9.24 -31.42 21.11
C ASN A 229 -10.15 -31.50 22.34
N GLU A 230 -10.64 -32.72 22.64
CA GLU A 230 -11.43 -32.99 23.83
C GLU A 230 -10.77 -32.53 25.14
N THR A 231 -9.44 -32.45 25.15
CA THR A 231 -8.68 -31.97 26.30
C THR A 231 -8.88 -30.47 26.57
N LEU A 232 -9.13 -29.67 25.53
CA LEU A 232 -9.39 -28.23 25.67
C LEU A 232 -10.82 -27.92 26.07
N GLN A 233 -11.79 -28.81 25.75
CA GLN A 233 -13.18 -28.65 26.16
C GLN A 233 -13.42 -28.90 27.66
N ASN A 234 -12.49 -29.61 28.31
CA ASN A 234 -12.59 -29.97 29.74
C ASN A 234 -11.80 -29.03 30.67
N ILE A 235 -11.27 -27.93 30.15
CA ILE A 235 -10.59 -26.93 30.98
C ILE A 235 -11.64 -26.07 31.70
N THR A 236 -11.83 -26.33 32.99
CA THR A 236 -12.75 -25.61 33.89
C THR A 236 -12.02 -24.58 34.76
N VAL A 237 -10.89 -24.04 34.29
CA VAL A 237 -10.15 -23.04 35.06
C VAL A 237 -10.71 -21.64 34.74
N GLU A 238 -11.18 -20.95 35.77
CA GLU A 238 -11.51 -19.52 35.65
C GLU A 238 -10.24 -18.71 35.33
N SER A 239 -10.26 -18.00 34.20
CA SER A 239 -9.18 -17.09 33.85
C SER A 239 -9.31 -15.80 34.65
N VAL A 240 -8.34 -15.54 35.54
CA VAL A 240 -8.25 -14.26 36.25
C VAL A 240 -7.35 -13.33 35.43
N PHE A 241 -7.95 -12.28 34.86
CA PHE A 241 -7.20 -11.23 34.19
C PHE A 241 -6.77 -10.18 35.23
N ASN A 242 -5.48 -10.10 35.53
CA ASN A 242 -4.92 -9.00 36.32
C ASN A 242 -4.55 -7.88 35.33
N TYR A 243 -5.29 -6.78 35.36
CA TYR A 243 -4.91 -5.53 34.71
C TYR A 243 -4.12 -4.71 35.73
N GLU A 244 -2.80 -4.57 35.54
CA GLU A 244 -1.98 -3.52 36.13
C GLU A 244 -1.78 -2.39 35.12
#